data_08d99b9dfc543ad948f2058f89118d08
#
_entry.id   08d99b9dfc543ad948f2058f89118d08
#
_cell.length_a   1.000
_cell.length_b   1.000
_cell.length_c   1.000
_cell.angle_alpha   90.00
_cell.angle_beta   90.00
_cell.angle_gamma   90.00
#
_symmetry.space_group_name_H-M   'P 1'
#
loop_
_entity.id
_entity.type
_entity.pdbx_description
1 polymer ?
#
loop_
_entity_poly.entity_id
_entity_poly.type
_entity_poly.pdbx_seq_one_letter_code
_entity_poly.pdbx_strand_id
1 'polypeptide(L)'
;PILILDEATSSLDSESERLITDAIANLKEGKTTITLAHRLSTVEQADEILVLQNGEIVERGKHSQLILSEGPYFQLYRNQFDFDDGAVNIDTESNSNLLVNIDASKSYVSNLEKAWYENSLWPKFLIPFSWIYQFIFNRQKKYQISNSWKPNLLTIVVGNLTVGGTGKTPIIIYLAKLLKKQGLKPGIISRGYLSKSKTYPLLLNSEIPIEESGDEPAIMFKNSQCPVVIGPNRIQAAKYLMENTDSNVILSDDGLQHFSLGRDIEILMIDGNRKFGNELLLPAGPLREPKSRIKTVDFTISSNRKWPSVAKYEMKYRPFKWVHMKSQKEYDIYDWPLKKEVNAVAGIGNPSNFFNLLKQLRFNISEYAF
;
A
#
# COMPACT_ATOMS: atom_id res chain seq x y z
N PRO A 1 28.78 -16.74 24.92
CA PRO A 1 28.19 -15.39 24.98
C PRO A 1 26.73 -15.45 24.54
N ILE A 2 25.87 -14.65 25.19
CA ILE A 2 24.43 -14.57 24.89
C ILE A 2 24.20 -13.31 24.03
N LEU A 3 23.43 -13.48 22.96
CA LEU A 3 22.96 -12.39 22.08
C LEU A 3 21.46 -12.25 22.27
N ILE A 4 20.99 -11.04 22.58
CA ILE A 4 19.57 -10.72 22.67
C ILE A 4 19.22 -9.79 21.51
N LEU A 5 18.23 -10.18 20.70
CA LEU A 5 17.75 -9.42 19.56
C LEU A 5 16.29 -9.03 19.80
N ASP A 6 16.03 -7.73 19.85
CA ASP A 6 14.71 -7.17 19.93
C ASP A 6 14.43 -6.46 18.59
N GLU A 7 13.52 -7.02 17.82
CA GLU A 7 12.94 -6.45 16.56
C GLU A 7 13.95 -5.83 15.57
N ALA A 8 15.09 -6.47 15.32
CA ALA A 8 16.20 -5.88 14.55
C ALA A 8 15.89 -5.53 13.07
N THR A 9 14.69 -5.83 12.53
CA THR A 9 14.41 -5.69 11.09
C THR A 9 13.04 -5.10 10.72
N SER A 10 12.28 -4.56 11.67
CA SER A 10 10.87 -4.18 11.46
C SER A 10 10.62 -2.91 10.63
N SER A 11 11.66 -2.10 10.31
CA SER A 11 11.50 -0.79 9.66
C SER A 11 12.39 -0.52 8.44
N LEU A 12 13.01 -1.55 7.86
CA LEU A 12 14.03 -1.38 6.82
C LEU A 12 13.50 -1.73 5.42
N ASP A 13 14.07 -1.07 4.40
CA ASP A 13 13.88 -1.43 3.00
C ASP A 13 14.55 -2.78 2.69
N SER A 14 14.06 -3.48 1.66
CA SER A 14 14.43 -4.87 1.36
C SER A 14 15.94 -5.10 1.12
N GLU A 15 16.71 -4.09 0.71
CA GLU A 15 18.15 -4.20 0.48
C GLU A 15 18.92 -4.07 1.80
N SER A 16 18.53 -3.12 2.64
CA SER A 16 19.05 -2.97 4.00
C SER A 16 18.64 -4.14 4.91
N GLU A 17 17.44 -4.68 4.75
CA GLU A 17 16.96 -5.88 5.47
C GLU A 17 17.84 -7.10 5.17
N ARG A 18 18.22 -7.31 3.91
CA ARG A 18 19.09 -8.43 3.51
C ARG A 18 20.49 -8.30 4.09
N LEU A 19 21.11 -7.11 4.00
CA LEU A 19 22.45 -6.86 4.55
C LEU A 19 22.47 -7.03 6.06
N ILE A 20 21.44 -6.60 6.76
CA ILE A 20 21.31 -6.76 8.21
C ILE A 20 21.01 -8.21 8.59
N THR A 21 20.19 -8.91 7.82
CA THR A 21 19.93 -10.34 8.03
C THR A 21 21.21 -11.16 7.91
N ASP A 22 22.03 -10.89 6.88
CA ASP A 22 23.32 -11.53 6.70
C ASP A 22 24.32 -11.19 7.83
N ALA A 23 24.34 -9.93 8.27
CA ALA A 23 25.15 -9.50 9.42
C ALA A 23 24.71 -10.14 10.73
N ILE A 24 23.39 -10.25 10.97
CA ILE A 24 22.83 -10.92 12.16
C ILE A 24 23.12 -12.43 12.12
N ALA A 25 23.05 -13.07 10.94
CA ALA A 25 23.40 -14.47 10.80
C ALA A 25 24.85 -14.74 11.24
N ASN A 26 25.77 -13.90 10.77
CA ASN A 26 27.19 -13.96 11.18
C ASN A 26 27.40 -13.69 12.69
N LEU A 27 26.59 -12.80 13.28
CA LEU A 27 26.63 -12.49 14.71
C LEU A 27 26.10 -13.62 15.60
N LYS A 28 25.18 -14.43 15.08
CA LYS A 28 24.58 -15.59 15.79
C LYS A 28 25.53 -16.78 15.92
N GLU A 29 26.48 -16.88 15.00
CA GLU A 29 27.35 -18.06 14.91
C GLU A 29 28.14 -18.29 16.22
N GLY A 30 28.04 -19.48 16.82
CA GLY A 30 28.67 -19.86 18.08
C GLY A 30 28.12 -19.17 19.33
N LYS A 31 26.92 -18.56 19.28
CA LYS A 31 26.30 -17.88 20.43
C LYS A 31 24.90 -18.40 20.70
N THR A 32 24.51 -18.42 21.99
CA THR A 32 23.10 -18.58 22.35
C THR A 32 22.35 -17.27 22.01
N THR A 33 21.37 -17.36 21.14
CA THR A 33 20.61 -16.19 20.70
C THR A 33 19.20 -16.25 21.23
N ILE A 34 18.76 -15.19 21.89
CA ILE A 34 17.36 -14.97 22.29
C ILE A 34 16.79 -13.91 21.38
N THR A 35 15.75 -14.25 20.62
CA THR A 35 15.11 -13.32 19.69
C THR A 35 13.67 -13.10 20.12
N LEU A 36 13.30 -11.86 20.37
CA LEU A 36 11.90 -11.47 20.47
C LEU A 36 11.38 -11.34 19.03
N ALA A 37 10.45 -12.21 18.64
CA ALA A 37 10.02 -12.34 17.27
C ALA A 37 8.55 -11.96 17.10
N HIS A 38 8.30 -10.99 16.21
CA HIS A 38 6.97 -10.63 15.73
C HIS A 38 6.68 -11.19 14.33
N ARG A 39 7.68 -11.85 13.70
CA ARG A 39 7.52 -12.52 12.40
C ARG A 39 7.69 -14.03 12.57
N LEU A 40 6.70 -14.77 12.12
CA LEU A 40 6.70 -16.24 12.23
C LEU A 40 7.87 -16.91 11.51
N SER A 41 8.30 -16.38 10.36
CA SER A 41 9.47 -16.90 9.63
C SER A 41 10.77 -16.90 10.46
N THR A 42 10.85 -16.02 11.45
CA THR A 42 11.98 -15.98 12.40
C THR A 42 11.81 -17.05 13.50
N VAL A 43 10.56 -17.38 13.83
CA VAL A 43 10.22 -18.34 14.91
C VAL A 43 10.33 -19.76 14.43
N GLU A 44 9.93 -20.06 13.18
CA GLU A 44 9.95 -21.42 12.62
C GLU A 44 11.35 -22.06 12.62
N GLN A 45 12.40 -21.25 12.49
CA GLN A 45 13.79 -21.69 12.43
C GLN A 45 14.48 -21.74 13.81
N ALA A 46 13.77 -21.39 14.89
CA ALA A 46 14.33 -21.40 16.23
C ALA A 46 14.50 -22.85 16.75
N ASP A 47 15.61 -23.09 17.44
CA ASP A 47 15.85 -24.36 18.11
C ASP A 47 14.84 -24.66 19.22
N GLU A 48 14.36 -23.61 19.87
CA GLU A 48 13.34 -23.64 20.91
C GLU A 48 12.51 -22.36 20.91
N ILE A 49 11.20 -22.50 21.05
CA ILE A 49 10.23 -21.42 21.14
C ILE A 49 9.67 -21.38 22.56
N LEU A 50 9.63 -20.19 23.14
CA LEU A 50 8.98 -19.91 24.43
C LEU A 50 7.78 -19.01 24.18
N VAL A 51 6.59 -19.47 24.53
CA VAL A 51 5.35 -18.66 24.44
C VAL A 51 5.10 -18.04 25.81
N LEU A 52 5.06 -16.70 25.82
CA LEU A 52 4.78 -15.95 27.04
C LEU A 52 3.36 -15.40 27.02
N GLN A 53 2.66 -15.59 28.13
CA GLN A 53 1.35 -14.99 28.35
C GLN A 53 1.29 -14.44 29.79
N ASN A 54 0.94 -13.17 29.93
CA ASN A 54 0.88 -12.49 31.23
C ASN A 54 2.17 -12.55 32.06
N GLY A 55 3.33 -12.61 31.38
CA GLY A 55 4.66 -12.70 32.05
C GLY A 55 5.09 -14.10 32.43
N GLU A 56 4.30 -15.14 32.16
CA GLU A 56 4.63 -16.55 32.42
C GLU A 56 4.84 -17.31 31.10
N ILE A 57 5.72 -18.30 31.12
CA ILE A 57 5.93 -19.20 29.99
C ILE A 57 4.81 -20.26 30.02
N VAL A 58 3.89 -20.15 29.06
CA VAL A 58 2.73 -21.05 28.95
C VAL A 58 2.99 -22.26 28.05
N GLU A 59 3.91 -22.13 27.08
CA GLU A 59 4.33 -23.22 26.20
C GLU A 59 5.82 -23.11 25.88
N ARG A 60 6.43 -24.28 25.64
CA ARG A 60 7.85 -24.40 25.31
C ARG A 60 8.07 -25.60 24.39
N GLY A 61 8.80 -25.43 23.29
CA GLY A 61 9.12 -26.52 22.38
C GLY A 61 9.59 -26.04 21.00
N LYS A 62 9.74 -26.97 20.06
CA LYS A 62 10.02 -26.69 18.67
C LYS A 62 8.73 -26.34 17.92
N HIS A 63 8.84 -25.58 16.83
CA HIS A 63 7.71 -25.25 15.97
C HIS A 63 6.82 -26.46 15.65
N SER A 64 7.42 -27.56 15.17
CA SER A 64 6.69 -28.77 14.80
C SER A 64 5.95 -29.44 15.98
N GLN A 65 6.43 -29.30 17.19
CA GLN A 65 5.80 -29.84 18.39
C GLN A 65 4.63 -28.96 18.85
N LEU A 66 4.86 -27.66 18.86
CA LEU A 66 3.87 -26.68 19.33
C LEU A 66 2.68 -26.52 18.33
N ILE A 67 2.89 -26.77 17.05
CA ILE A 67 1.78 -26.84 16.08
C ILE A 67 0.89 -28.05 16.35
N LEU A 68 1.46 -29.19 16.73
CA LEU A 68 0.70 -30.41 17.00
C LEU A 68 -0.03 -30.39 18.36
N SER A 69 0.41 -29.54 19.31
CA SER A 69 -0.21 -29.41 20.62
C SER A 69 -1.54 -28.65 20.62
N GLU A 70 -1.87 -27.95 19.51
CA GLU A 70 -3.06 -27.10 19.36
C GLU A 70 -3.26 -26.06 20.48
N GLY A 71 -2.17 -25.69 21.16
CA GLY A 71 -2.16 -24.77 22.29
C GLY A 71 -2.07 -23.28 21.89
N PRO A 72 -1.69 -22.40 22.84
CA PRO A 72 -1.53 -20.95 22.61
C PRO A 72 -0.63 -20.61 21.41
N TYR A 73 0.46 -21.34 21.17
CA TYR A 73 1.30 -21.15 19.99
C TYR A 73 0.56 -21.45 18.69
N PHE A 74 -0.18 -22.56 18.64
CA PHE A 74 -0.99 -22.93 17.48
C PHE A 74 -2.05 -21.88 17.19
N GLN A 75 -2.70 -21.33 18.22
CA GLN A 75 -3.68 -20.25 18.06
C GLN A 75 -3.05 -18.98 17.47
N LEU A 76 -1.85 -18.60 17.95
CA LEU A 76 -1.09 -17.47 17.40
C LEU A 76 -0.67 -17.72 15.95
N TYR A 77 -0.20 -18.93 15.65
CA TYR A 77 0.18 -19.37 14.31
C TYR A 77 -1.02 -19.35 13.36
N ARG A 78 -2.11 -19.95 13.79
CA ARG A 78 -3.37 -20.02 13.05
C ARG A 78 -3.93 -18.63 12.76
N ASN A 79 -3.96 -17.74 13.73
CA ASN A 79 -4.45 -16.37 13.56
C ASN A 79 -3.61 -15.54 12.57
N GLN A 80 -2.36 -15.92 12.29
CA GLN A 80 -1.52 -15.27 11.29
C GLN A 80 -1.65 -15.89 9.89
N PHE A 81 -2.05 -17.16 9.77
CA PHE A 81 -2.11 -17.88 8.49
C PHE A 81 -3.50 -18.35 8.06
N ASP A 82 -4.45 -18.53 9.00
CA ASP A 82 -5.78 -19.03 8.66
C ASP A 82 -6.79 -17.90 8.46
N PHE A 83 -6.92 -17.46 7.23
CA PHE A 83 -8.15 -16.91 6.68
C PHE A 83 -8.93 -17.96 5.86
N ASP A 84 -8.70 -19.25 6.05
CA ASP A 84 -9.47 -20.29 5.38
C ASP A 84 -9.87 -21.40 6.36
N ASP A 85 -11.13 -21.49 6.56
CA ASP A 85 -12.08 -22.54 6.97
C ASP A 85 -12.91 -22.25 8.23
N GLY A 86 -14.21 -22.04 7.93
CA GLY A 86 -15.38 -22.57 8.62
C GLY A 86 -15.54 -22.36 10.15
N ALA A 87 -16.41 -21.42 10.48
CA ALA A 87 -17.28 -21.40 11.67
C ALA A 87 -16.70 -21.94 13.00
N VAL A 88 -16.23 -21.04 13.84
CA VAL A 88 -16.12 -21.29 15.28
C VAL A 88 -16.82 -20.13 16.01
N ASN A 89 -17.80 -20.49 16.84
CA ASN A 89 -18.36 -19.60 17.85
C ASN A 89 -17.25 -19.12 18.76
N ILE A 90 -17.01 -17.82 18.80
CA ILE A 90 -16.07 -17.21 19.73
C ILE A 90 -16.89 -16.53 20.82
N ASP A 91 -16.79 -17.05 22.03
CA ASP A 91 -17.27 -16.38 23.24
C ASP A 91 -16.52 -15.04 23.39
N THR A 92 -17.31 -13.97 23.50
CA THR A 92 -16.90 -12.57 23.26
C THR A 92 -16.19 -11.89 24.45
N GLU A 93 -15.78 -12.60 25.50
CA GLU A 93 -15.32 -11.93 26.73
C GLU A 93 -13.81 -11.95 27.03
N SER A 94 -12.98 -12.66 26.27
CA SER A 94 -11.54 -12.77 26.59
C SER A 94 -10.56 -12.12 25.60
N ASN A 95 -11.02 -11.50 24.51
CA ASN A 95 -10.13 -11.02 23.44
C ASN A 95 -9.87 -9.49 23.41
N SER A 96 -10.39 -8.72 24.38
CA SER A 96 -10.17 -7.25 24.38
C SER A 96 -8.72 -6.82 24.68
N ASN A 97 -7.89 -7.70 25.25
CA ASN A 97 -6.52 -7.36 25.62
C ASN A 97 -5.44 -7.74 24.60
N LEU A 98 -5.78 -8.55 23.56
CA LEU A 98 -4.80 -8.95 22.52
C LEU A 98 -4.66 -7.92 21.39
N LEU A 99 -5.67 -7.05 21.20
CA LEU A 99 -5.67 -6.01 20.15
C LEU A 99 -4.85 -4.76 20.52
N VAL A 100 -4.45 -4.61 21.78
CA VAL A 100 -3.77 -3.39 22.28
C VAL A 100 -2.28 -3.34 21.89
N ASN A 101 -1.63 -4.47 21.60
CA ASN A 101 -0.18 -4.49 21.34
C ASN A 101 0.23 -4.45 19.84
N ILE A 102 -0.73 -4.56 18.90
CA ILE A 102 -0.45 -4.39 17.47
C ILE A 102 -0.39 -2.89 17.10
N ASP A 103 -0.96 -2.03 17.93
CA ASP A 103 -1.10 -0.60 17.64
C ASP A 103 0.15 0.26 17.92
N ALA A 104 1.15 -0.22 18.65
CA ALA A 104 2.25 0.66 19.08
C ALA A 104 3.19 1.08 17.93
N SER A 105 3.52 0.20 16.99
CA SER A 105 4.36 0.56 15.83
C SER A 105 3.60 1.29 14.72
N LYS A 106 2.31 0.94 14.51
CA LYS A 106 1.40 1.72 13.66
C LYS A 106 1.07 3.09 14.24
N SER A 107 1.14 3.24 15.57
CA SER A 107 0.83 4.48 16.27
C SER A 107 1.81 5.61 15.94
N TYR A 108 3.10 5.35 15.73
CA TYR A 108 4.07 6.40 15.44
C TYR A 108 3.90 7.00 14.03
N VAL A 109 3.75 6.19 13.00
CA VAL A 109 3.48 6.67 11.64
C VAL A 109 2.10 7.30 11.56
N SER A 110 1.09 6.74 12.25
CA SER A 110 -0.25 7.32 12.32
C SER A 110 -0.27 8.68 13.03
N ASN A 111 0.55 8.88 14.07
CA ASN A 111 0.61 10.14 14.80
C ASN A 111 1.27 11.26 13.99
N LEU A 112 2.33 10.96 13.23
CA LEU A 112 2.94 11.92 12.33
C LEU A 112 1.99 12.27 11.18
N GLU A 113 1.36 11.26 10.56
CA GLU A 113 0.40 11.48 9.48
C GLU A 113 -0.82 12.28 9.98
N LYS A 114 -1.38 11.95 11.14
CA LYS A 114 -2.45 12.74 11.76
C LYS A 114 -2.02 14.20 11.98
N ALA A 115 -0.83 14.42 12.52
CA ALA A 115 -0.31 15.74 12.79
C ALA A 115 -0.16 16.62 11.54
N TRP A 116 0.06 16.03 10.35
CA TRP A 116 0.09 16.78 9.09
C TRP A 116 -1.28 17.32 8.67
N TYR A 117 -2.37 16.64 9.09
CA TYR A 117 -3.75 16.99 8.70
C TYR A 117 -4.56 17.65 9.84
N GLU A 118 -4.06 17.56 11.08
CA GLU A 118 -4.70 18.13 12.29
C GLU A 118 -3.85 19.31 12.76
N ASN A 119 -3.95 20.47 12.32
CA ASN A 119 -3.31 21.74 12.75
C ASN A 119 -2.26 21.66 13.91
N SER A 120 -1.53 20.56 14.02
CA SER A 120 -0.51 20.34 15.04
C SER A 120 0.72 21.20 14.76
N LEU A 121 1.32 21.77 15.81
CA LEU A 121 2.48 22.66 15.66
C LEU A 121 3.81 21.90 15.63
N TRP A 122 3.91 20.75 16.27
CA TRP A 122 5.16 20.02 16.43
C TRP A 122 5.83 19.57 15.10
N PRO A 123 5.11 19.24 14.01
CA PRO A 123 5.79 18.92 12.75
C PRO A 123 6.61 20.08 12.19
N LYS A 124 6.32 21.32 12.60
CA LYS A 124 7.11 22.50 12.17
C LYS A 124 8.56 22.45 12.64
N PHE A 125 8.86 21.74 13.72
CA PHE A 125 10.25 21.50 14.15
C PHE A 125 11.05 20.66 13.12
N LEU A 126 10.37 19.96 12.23
CA LEU A 126 10.97 19.18 11.16
C LEU A 126 11.26 20.00 9.88
N ILE A 127 10.91 21.30 9.84
CA ILE A 127 11.13 22.16 8.65
C ILE A 127 12.59 22.21 8.19
N PRO A 128 13.61 22.26 9.05
CA PRO A 128 15.00 22.22 8.58
C PRO A 128 15.33 20.96 7.77
N PHE A 129 14.77 19.81 8.17
CA PHE A 129 14.90 18.55 7.43
C PHE A 129 14.14 18.58 6.10
N SER A 130 13.03 19.30 6.01
CA SER A 130 12.31 19.50 4.75
C SER A 130 13.10 20.33 3.75
N TRP A 131 13.92 21.28 4.19
CA TRP A 131 14.84 22.00 3.31
C TRP A 131 15.93 21.08 2.74
N ILE A 132 16.49 20.20 3.58
CA ILE A 132 17.46 19.19 3.12
C ILE A 132 16.80 18.25 2.11
N TYR A 133 15.58 17.74 2.42
CA TYR A 133 14.79 16.94 1.51
C TYR A 133 14.58 17.65 0.16
N GLN A 134 14.13 18.90 0.19
CA GLN A 134 13.89 19.70 -1.02
C GLN A 134 15.17 19.89 -1.85
N PHE A 135 16.31 20.13 -1.20
CA PHE A 135 17.59 20.27 -1.89
C PHE A 135 17.98 18.97 -2.61
N ILE A 136 17.92 17.84 -1.91
CA ILE A 136 18.22 16.51 -2.49
C ILE A 136 17.24 16.20 -3.63
N PHE A 137 15.95 16.41 -3.40
CA PHE A 137 14.91 16.19 -4.40
C PHE A 137 15.15 17.02 -5.67
N ASN A 138 15.45 18.31 -5.54
CA ASN A 138 15.69 19.18 -6.68
C ASN A 138 16.93 18.75 -7.48
N ARG A 139 17.99 18.30 -6.79
CA ARG A 139 19.21 17.77 -7.43
C ARG A 139 18.91 16.49 -8.19
N GLN A 140 18.19 15.56 -7.57
CA GLN A 140 17.77 14.30 -8.19
C GLN A 140 16.84 14.54 -9.37
N LYS A 141 15.86 15.43 -9.23
CA LYS A 141 14.95 15.83 -10.31
C LYS A 141 15.73 16.37 -11.52
N LYS A 142 16.68 17.29 -11.29
CA LYS A 142 17.51 17.84 -12.36
C LYS A 142 18.31 16.76 -13.08
N TYR A 143 18.91 15.83 -12.33
CA TYR A 143 19.63 14.69 -12.89
C TYR A 143 18.72 13.76 -13.70
N GLN A 144 17.53 13.45 -13.20
CA GLN A 144 16.56 12.61 -13.91
C GLN A 144 16.07 13.26 -15.20
N ILE A 145 15.83 14.58 -15.21
CA ILE A 145 15.42 15.32 -16.41
C ILE A 145 16.52 15.32 -17.45
N SER A 146 17.78 15.55 -17.06
CA SER A 146 18.92 15.53 -18.00
C SER A 146 19.18 14.15 -18.63
N ASN A 147 18.76 13.07 -17.96
CA ASN A 147 18.87 11.69 -18.43
C ASN A 147 17.51 11.09 -18.80
N SER A 148 16.54 11.95 -19.14
CA SER A 148 15.20 11.46 -19.48
C SER A 148 15.15 10.80 -20.85
N TRP A 149 14.38 9.72 -20.93
CA TRP A 149 14.04 9.06 -22.18
C TRP A 149 12.53 9.17 -22.42
N LYS A 150 12.15 9.62 -23.61
CA LYS A 150 10.75 9.77 -23.99
C LYS A 150 10.36 8.62 -24.94
N PRO A 151 9.29 7.86 -24.62
CA PRO A 151 8.71 6.90 -25.55
C PRO A 151 8.20 7.61 -26.82
N ASN A 152 8.15 6.91 -27.94
CA ASN A 152 7.47 7.35 -29.16
C ASN A 152 5.94 7.11 -29.12
N LEU A 153 5.42 6.70 -27.97
CA LEU A 153 3.99 6.53 -27.70
C LEU A 153 3.48 7.66 -26.80
N LEU A 154 2.19 8.01 -26.98
CA LEU A 154 1.51 8.92 -26.05
C LEU A 154 1.64 8.39 -24.61
N THR A 155 2.29 9.17 -23.76
CA THR A 155 2.57 8.79 -22.39
C THR A 155 1.84 9.71 -21.42
N ILE A 156 0.91 9.12 -20.67
CA ILE A 156 0.08 9.79 -19.66
C ILE A 156 0.54 9.34 -18.29
N VAL A 157 0.93 10.29 -17.46
CA VAL A 157 1.39 10.03 -16.10
C VAL A 157 0.33 10.45 -15.11
N VAL A 158 -0.06 9.53 -14.22
CA VAL A 158 -0.97 9.81 -13.10
C VAL A 158 -0.18 9.72 -11.81
N GLY A 159 -0.37 10.68 -10.92
CA GLY A 159 0.30 10.65 -9.62
C GLY A 159 -0.30 11.67 -8.65
N ASN A 160 0.35 11.83 -7.51
CA ASN A 160 -0.06 12.77 -6.47
C ASN A 160 1.15 13.51 -5.88
N LEU A 161 0.89 14.59 -5.15
CA LEU A 161 1.93 15.37 -4.47
C LEU A 161 2.09 14.98 -2.99
N THR A 162 1.11 14.31 -2.39
CA THR A 162 1.12 13.92 -0.98
C THR A 162 1.46 12.44 -0.83
N VAL A 163 1.98 12.04 0.32
CA VAL A 163 1.98 10.63 0.72
C VAL A 163 0.55 10.13 0.98
N GLY A 164 0.32 8.85 0.71
CA GLY A 164 -0.97 8.18 0.95
C GLY A 164 -1.84 8.04 -0.29
N GLY A 165 -2.98 7.37 -0.09
CA GLY A 165 -3.93 7.05 -1.16
C GLY A 165 -4.76 8.26 -1.59
N THR A 166 -4.71 8.61 -2.87
CA THR A 166 -5.48 9.71 -3.46
C THR A 166 -6.42 9.26 -4.59
N GLY A 167 -6.57 7.93 -4.79
CA GLY A 167 -7.43 7.37 -5.82
C GLY A 167 -6.76 7.22 -7.20
N LYS A 168 -5.45 7.03 -7.25
CA LYS A 168 -4.70 6.82 -8.50
C LYS A 168 -5.14 5.57 -9.26
N THR A 169 -5.23 4.43 -8.58
CA THR A 169 -5.60 3.15 -9.19
C THR A 169 -6.97 3.19 -9.89
N PRO A 170 -8.05 3.70 -9.26
CA PRO A 170 -9.35 3.84 -9.94
C PRO A 170 -9.34 4.76 -11.15
N ILE A 171 -8.62 5.88 -11.11
CA ILE A 171 -8.56 6.79 -12.28
C ILE A 171 -7.77 6.17 -13.43
N ILE A 172 -6.71 5.41 -13.17
CA ILE A 172 -5.96 4.69 -14.21
C ILE A 172 -6.86 3.66 -14.89
N ILE A 173 -7.61 2.86 -14.10
CA ILE A 173 -8.57 1.90 -14.65
C ILE A 173 -9.64 2.61 -15.49
N TYR A 174 -10.16 3.74 -15.02
CA TYR A 174 -11.13 4.54 -15.76
C TYR A 174 -10.55 5.06 -17.09
N LEU A 175 -9.34 5.66 -17.06
CA LEU A 175 -8.66 6.16 -18.25
C LEU A 175 -8.36 5.03 -19.25
N ALA A 176 -7.89 3.88 -18.78
CA ALA A 176 -7.66 2.72 -19.63
C ALA A 176 -8.93 2.29 -20.35
N LYS A 177 -10.06 2.19 -19.63
CA LYS A 177 -11.37 1.87 -20.22
C LYS A 177 -11.85 2.96 -21.21
N LEU A 178 -11.64 4.23 -20.87
CA LEU A 178 -12.01 5.37 -21.72
C LEU A 178 -11.23 5.35 -23.03
N LEU A 179 -9.90 5.19 -22.97
CA LEU A 179 -9.03 5.11 -24.13
C LEU A 179 -9.37 3.91 -25.03
N LYS A 180 -9.67 2.74 -24.44
CA LYS A 180 -10.16 1.58 -25.20
C LYS A 180 -11.45 1.87 -25.96
N LYS A 181 -12.40 2.59 -25.33
CA LYS A 181 -13.64 3.00 -26.01
C LYS A 181 -13.39 3.94 -27.19
N GLN A 182 -12.28 4.67 -27.19
CA GLN A 182 -11.84 5.52 -28.31
C GLN A 182 -11.00 4.78 -29.37
N GLY A 183 -10.92 3.44 -29.28
CA GLY A 183 -10.17 2.61 -30.23
C GLY A 183 -8.66 2.57 -29.98
N LEU A 184 -8.18 3.15 -28.87
CA LEU A 184 -6.78 3.09 -28.48
C LEU A 184 -6.47 1.81 -27.71
N LYS A 185 -5.18 1.42 -27.68
CA LYS A 185 -4.67 0.25 -26.98
C LYS A 185 -3.77 0.67 -25.83
N PRO A 186 -4.33 1.05 -24.66
CA PRO A 186 -3.51 1.46 -23.54
C PRO A 186 -2.80 0.28 -22.89
N GLY A 187 -1.53 0.50 -22.52
CA GLY A 187 -0.77 -0.34 -21.60
C GLY A 187 -0.44 0.43 -20.32
N ILE A 188 -0.41 -0.25 -19.20
CA ILE A 188 -0.18 0.33 -17.88
C ILE A 188 1.21 -0.05 -17.39
N ILE A 189 1.95 0.91 -16.86
CA ILE A 189 3.21 0.65 -16.14
C ILE A 189 3.08 1.10 -14.69
N SER A 190 3.47 0.23 -13.77
CA SER A 190 3.45 0.50 -12.33
C SER A 190 4.78 0.11 -11.67
N ARG A 191 5.02 0.59 -10.45
CA ARG A 191 6.22 0.24 -9.68
C ARG A 191 6.21 -1.22 -9.22
N GLY A 192 5.00 -1.77 -8.99
CA GLY A 192 4.87 -3.03 -8.29
C GLY A 192 5.15 -2.86 -6.79
N TYR A 193 4.49 -1.87 -6.16
CA TYR A 193 4.64 -1.68 -4.72
C TYR A 193 4.21 -2.93 -3.97
N LEU A 194 5.03 -3.38 -2.99
CA LEU A 194 4.91 -4.65 -2.26
C LEU A 194 4.99 -5.93 -3.13
N SER A 195 5.34 -5.82 -4.41
CA SER A 195 5.62 -6.97 -5.26
C SER A 195 6.85 -7.74 -4.75
N LYS A 196 6.72 -9.07 -4.66
CA LYS A 196 7.81 -9.98 -4.29
C LYS A 196 8.43 -10.67 -5.52
N SER A 197 8.21 -10.15 -6.72
CA SER A 197 8.82 -10.71 -7.93
C SER A 197 10.35 -10.67 -7.85
N LYS A 198 10.96 -11.74 -8.33
CA LYS A 198 12.44 -11.87 -8.45
C LYS A 198 12.98 -11.27 -9.75
N THR A 199 12.10 -11.05 -10.73
CA THR A 199 12.49 -10.59 -12.07
C THR A 199 11.68 -9.37 -12.48
N TYR A 200 12.36 -8.36 -12.99
CA TYR A 200 11.75 -7.13 -13.52
C TYR A 200 12.41 -6.76 -14.85
N PRO A 201 11.67 -6.16 -15.80
CA PRO A 201 10.21 -5.89 -15.77
C PRO A 201 9.37 -7.17 -15.85
N LEU A 202 8.17 -7.17 -15.25
CA LEU A 202 7.25 -8.29 -15.26
C LEU A 202 5.93 -7.87 -15.94
N LEU A 203 5.57 -8.53 -17.02
CA LEU A 203 4.26 -8.39 -17.67
C LEU A 203 3.25 -9.30 -16.95
N LEU A 204 2.19 -8.73 -16.42
CA LEU A 204 1.18 -9.48 -15.68
C LEU A 204 0.31 -10.33 -16.60
N ASN A 205 -0.02 -11.52 -16.11
CA ASN A 205 -1.01 -12.42 -16.67
C ASN A 205 -1.88 -13.03 -15.55
N SER A 206 -2.83 -13.87 -15.89
CA SER A 206 -3.76 -14.48 -14.92
C SER A 206 -3.13 -15.56 -14.02
N GLU A 207 -1.90 -16.01 -14.33
CA GLU A 207 -1.21 -17.07 -13.59
C GLU A 207 -0.27 -16.52 -12.50
N ILE A 208 0.08 -15.22 -12.59
CA ILE A 208 1.00 -14.60 -11.66
C ILE A 208 0.29 -14.37 -10.32
N PRO A 209 0.84 -14.91 -9.21
CA PRO A 209 0.30 -14.69 -7.87
C PRO A 209 0.27 -13.21 -7.51
N ILE A 210 -0.70 -12.84 -6.66
CA ILE A 210 -0.86 -11.45 -6.19
C ILE A 210 0.39 -10.98 -5.41
N GLU A 211 1.04 -11.89 -4.68
CA GLU A 211 2.28 -11.61 -3.95
C GLU A 211 3.43 -11.19 -4.88
N GLU A 212 3.47 -11.72 -6.11
CA GLU A 212 4.49 -11.36 -7.11
C GLU A 212 4.12 -10.10 -7.88
N SER A 213 2.83 -9.85 -8.11
CA SER A 213 2.37 -8.66 -8.83
C SER A 213 2.23 -7.43 -7.93
N GLY A 214 1.87 -7.63 -6.68
CA GLY A 214 1.34 -6.60 -5.78
C GLY A 214 -0.15 -6.33 -6.02
N ASP A 215 -0.85 -5.88 -4.98
CA ASP A 215 -2.31 -5.72 -4.98
C ASP A 215 -2.81 -4.70 -6.01
N GLU A 216 -2.19 -3.50 -6.05
CA GLU A 216 -2.62 -2.44 -6.96
C GLU A 216 -2.46 -2.81 -8.44
N PRO A 217 -1.30 -3.36 -8.89
CA PRO A 217 -1.16 -3.83 -10.27
C PRO A 217 -2.12 -4.97 -10.64
N ALA A 218 -2.36 -5.91 -9.72
CA ALA A 218 -3.32 -7.01 -9.94
C ALA A 218 -4.74 -6.46 -10.16
N ILE A 219 -5.18 -5.49 -9.34
CA ILE A 219 -6.48 -4.81 -9.49
C ILE A 219 -6.54 -4.06 -10.82
N MET A 220 -5.46 -3.35 -11.21
CA MET A 220 -5.41 -2.67 -12.50
C MET A 220 -5.53 -3.65 -13.66
N PHE A 221 -4.79 -4.76 -13.65
CA PHE A 221 -4.84 -5.80 -14.68
C PHE A 221 -6.25 -6.39 -14.80
N LYS A 222 -6.81 -6.87 -13.70
CA LYS A 222 -8.14 -7.50 -13.65
C LYS A 222 -9.25 -6.56 -14.15
N ASN A 223 -9.22 -5.29 -13.75
CA ASN A 223 -10.33 -4.36 -13.99
C ASN A 223 -10.19 -3.53 -15.28
N SER A 224 -8.98 -3.28 -15.77
CA SER A 224 -8.78 -2.56 -17.04
C SER A 224 -8.80 -3.50 -18.24
N GLN A 225 -8.44 -4.76 -18.06
CA GLN A 225 -8.20 -5.73 -19.13
C GLN A 225 -7.21 -5.19 -20.17
N CYS A 226 -6.18 -4.51 -19.69
CA CYS A 226 -5.06 -3.98 -20.47
C CYS A 226 -3.78 -4.68 -20.06
N PRO A 227 -2.75 -4.72 -20.90
CA PRO A 227 -1.42 -5.12 -20.48
C PRO A 227 -0.94 -4.25 -19.30
N VAL A 228 -0.39 -4.89 -18.27
CA VAL A 228 0.20 -4.21 -17.11
C VAL A 228 1.62 -4.74 -16.93
N VAL A 229 2.58 -3.84 -16.93
CA VAL A 229 3.98 -4.16 -16.67
C VAL A 229 4.41 -3.52 -15.36
N ILE A 230 4.98 -4.30 -14.47
CA ILE A 230 5.53 -3.80 -13.22
C ILE A 230 7.06 -3.76 -13.27
N GLY A 231 7.64 -2.74 -12.64
CA GLY A 231 9.09 -2.62 -12.52
C GLY A 231 9.51 -1.33 -11.80
N PRO A 232 10.56 -1.41 -10.95
CA PRO A 232 11.10 -0.24 -10.25
C PRO A 232 11.65 0.81 -11.23
N ASN A 233 12.23 0.37 -12.36
CA ASN A 233 12.69 1.25 -13.43
C ASN A 233 11.59 1.46 -14.48
N ARG A 234 11.00 2.66 -14.48
CA ARG A 234 9.90 3.04 -15.39
C ARG A 234 10.27 3.03 -16.86
N ILE A 235 11.53 3.35 -17.19
CA ILE A 235 12.01 3.33 -18.59
C ILE A 235 12.07 1.90 -19.09
N GLN A 236 12.62 0.98 -18.28
CA GLN A 236 12.67 -0.44 -18.63
C GLN A 236 11.27 -1.04 -18.75
N ALA A 237 10.37 -0.70 -17.81
CA ALA A 237 8.98 -1.15 -17.86
C ALA A 237 8.26 -0.65 -19.13
N ALA A 238 8.48 0.62 -19.52
CA ALA A 238 7.89 1.18 -20.74
C ALA A 238 8.45 0.52 -22.00
N LYS A 239 9.76 0.32 -22.10
CA LYS A 239 10.38 -0.40 -23.22
C LYS A 239 9.83 -1.82 -23.35
N TYR A 240 9.79 -2.54 -22.23
CA TYR A 240 9.28 -3.91 -22.20
C TYR A 240 7.81 -3.98 -22.62
N LEU A 241 6.98 -3.03 -22.17
CA LEU A 241 5.59 -2.93 -22.60
C LEU A 241 5.48 -2.75 -24.13
N MET A 242 6.28 -1.83 -24.69
CA MET A 242 6.28 -1.55 -26.14
C MET A 242 6.75 -2.72 -26.99
N GLU A 243 7.71 -3.50 -26.50
CA GLU A 243 8.29 -4.63 -27.21
C GLU A 243 7.41 -5.89 -27.13
N ASN A 244 6.65 -6.07 -26.06
CA ASN A 244 5.93 -7.32 -25.77
C ASN A 244 4.40 -7.19 -25.88
N THR A 245 3.89 -6.01 -26.26
CA THR A 245 2.45 -5.77 -26.42
C THR A 245 2.17 -4.88 -27.61
N ASP A 246 0.91 -4.86 -28.05
CA ASP A 246 0.42 -3.99 -29.13
C ASP A 246 -0.08 -2.62 -28.61
N SER A 247 0.33 -2.23 -27.40
CA SER A 247 -0.06 -0.96 -26.78
C SER A 247 0.44 0.24 -27.60
N ASN A 248 -0.46 1.23 -27.79
CA ASN A 248 -0.14 2.48 -28.48
C ASN A 248 -0.27 3.73 -27.58
N VAL A 249 -0.64 3.53 -26.32
CA VAL A 249 -0.66 4.55 -25.26
C VAL A 249 -0.10 3.95 -23.97
N ILE A 250 0.74 4.69 -23.24
CA ILE A 250 1.28 4.32 -21.95
C ILE A 250 0.56 5.11 -20.86
N LEU A 251 0.00 4.40 -19.87
CA LEU A 251 -0.50 4.94 -18.62
C LEU A 251 0.50 4.62 -17.50
N SER A 252 1.14 5.62 -16.91
CA SER A 252 2.10 5.42 -15.81
C SER A 252 1.45 5.71 -14.47
N ASP A 253 1.42 4.68 -13.61
CA ASP A 253 0.95 4.78 -12.24
C ASP A 253 2.03 5.32 -11.29
N ASP A 254 1.63 6.25 -10.40
CA ASP A 254 2.47 6.97 -9.43
C ASP A 254 3.77 7.50 -10.05
N GLY A 255 3.64 8.08 -11.24
CA GLY A 255 4.79 8.45 -12.07
C GLY A 255 5.21 9.92 -11.99
N LEU A 256 4.52 10.82 -11.25
CA LEU A 256 4.82 12.25 -11.26
C LEU A 256 6.25 12.56 -10.83
N GLN A 257 6.81 11.85 -9.86
CA GLN A 257 8.18 12.01 -9.36
C GLN A 257 9.24 11.24 -10.19
N HIS A 258 8.83 10.46 -11.20
CA HIS A 258 9.75 9.72 -12.08
C HIS A 258 10.09 10.52 -13.33
N PHE A 259 10.86 11.60 -13.17
CA PHE A 259 11.21 12.56 -14.25
C PHE A 259 12.09 11.97 -15.35
N SER A 260 12.68 10.82 -15.14
CA SER A 260 13.46 10.11 -16.17
C SER A 260 12.59 9.54 -17.30
N LEU A 261 11.30 9.29 -17.05
CA LEU A 261 10.34 8.91 -18.07
C LEU A 261 9.74 10.18 -18.68
N GLY A 262 10.02 10.43 -19.97
CA GLY A 262 9.39 11.49 -20.74
C GLY A 262 7.89 11.25 -20.88
N ARG A 263 7.11 12.30 -20.86
CA ARG A 263 5.65 12.26 -20.80
C ARG A 263 5.02 13.36 -21.64
N ASP A 264 3.79 13.15 -22.06
CA ASP A 264 3.00 14.11 -22.83
C ASP A 264 1.93 14.77 -21.99
N ILE A 265 1.33 14.01 -21.05
CA ILE A 265 0.24 14.46 -20.18
C ILE A 265 0.52 14.08 -18.74
N GLU A 266 0.33 15.03 -17.84
CA GLU A 266 0.42 14.85 -16.40
C GLU A 266 -0.92 15.07 -15.72
N ILE A 267 -1.38 14.07 -14.98
CA ILE A 267 -2.63 14.11 -14.21
C ILE A 267 -2.30 14.06 -12.73
N LEU A 268 -2.64 15.12 -12.02
CA LEU A 268 -2.47 15.23 -10.58
C LEU A 268 -3.76 14.83 -9.87
N MET A 269 -3.69 13.79 -9.05
CA MET A 269 -4.76 13.37 -8.15
C MET A 269 -4.60 14.04 -6.79
N ILE A 270 -5.71 14.57 -6.26
CA ILE A 270 -5.75 15.25 -4.96
C ILE A 270 -6.92 14.68 -4.15
N ASP A 271 -6.70 14.26 -2.92
CA ASP A 271 -7.80 13.94 -2.01
C ASP A 271 -8.46 15.26 -1.56
N GLY A 272 -9.70 15.49 -1.95
CA GLY A 272 -10.44 16.71 -1.65
C GLY A 272 -10.79 16.89 -0.17
N ASN A 273 -10.77 15.82 0.64
CA ASN A 273 -10.97 15.89 2.09
C ASN A 273 -9.66 16.26 2.80
N ARG A 274 -8.57 15.53 2.50
CA ARG A 274 -7.25 15.72 3.12
C ARG A 274 -6.50 16.92 2.55
N LYS A 275 -6.79 17.28 1.29
CA LYS A 275 -6.10 18.37 0.56
C LYS A 275 -4.58 18.16 0.57
N PHE A 276 -3.84 19.17 1.01
CA PHE A 276 -2.37 19.13 1.14
C PHE A 276 -1.92 19.15 2.61
N GLY A 277 -2.82 18.84 3.56
CA GLY A 277 -2.52 18.91 4.98
C GLY A 277 -2.00 20.28 5.39
N ASN A 278 -0.89 20.31 6.13
CA ASN A 278 -0.22 21.54 6.56
C ASN A 278 0.60 22.22 5.45
N GLU A 279 0.54 21.74 4.20
CA GLU A 279 1.22 22.25 3.00
C GLU A 279 2.76 22.26 3.06
N LEU A 280 3.36 21.59 4.04
CA LEU A 280 4.81 21.45 4.17
C LEU A 280 5.33 20.22 3.41
N LEU A 281 6.61 20.28 3.04
CA LEU A 281 7.31 19.14 2.44
C LEU A 281 7.68 18.08 3.50
N LEU A 282 7.90 16.86 3.06
CA LEU A 282 8.46 15.80 3.90
C LEU A 282 9.78 16.23 4.57
N PRO A 283 10.01 15.87 5.83
CA PRO A 283 9.13 15.15 6.76
C PRO A 283 8.19 16.05 7.58
N ALA A 284 8.26 17.39 7.47
CA ALA A 284 7.43 18.31 8.23
C ALA A 284 5.95 18.31 7.79
N GLY A 285 5.66 17.85 6.59
CA GLY A 285 4.32 17.74 6.03
C GLY A 285 4.21 16.62 5.02
N PRO A 286 3.03 16.40 4.43
CA PRO A 286 2.75 15.28 3.55
C PRO A 286 3.28 15.46 2.13
N LEU A 287 3.79 16.64 1.75
CA LEU A 287 4.13 16.94 0.36
C LEU A 287 5.46 16.31 -0.07
N ARG A 288 5.42 15.57 -1.18
CA ARG A 288 6.60 15.05 -1.90
C ARG A 288 7.25 16.12 -2.80
N GLU A 289 6.42 17.03 -3.33
CA GLU A 289 6.84 18.16 -4.17
C GLU A 289 6.15 19.46 -3.70
N PRO A 290 6.74 20.64 -3.96
CA PRO A 290 6.12 21.90 -3.60
C PRO A 290 4.74 22.07 -4.27
N LYS A 291 3.82 22.73 -3.59
CA LYS A 291 2.46 23.05 -4.08
C LYS A 291 2.45 23.78 -5.44
N SER A 292 3.53 24.53 -5.75
CA SER A 292 3.70 25.19 -7.04
C SER A 292 3.64 24.23 -8.25
N ARG A 293 3.89 22.93 -8.02
CA ARG A 293 3.79 21.87 -9.02
C ARG A 293 2.41 21.78 -9.69
N ILE A 294 1.36 22.19 -8.99
CA ILE A 294 -0.02 22.23 -9.52
C ILE A 294 -0.12 23.08 -10.80
N LYS A 295 0.70 24.13 -10.89
CA LYS A 295 0.68 25.05 -12.03
C LYS A 295 1.31 24.47 -13.30
N THR A 296 2.01 23.36 -13.20
CA THR A 296 2.78 22.77 -14.30
C THR A 296 2.23 21.43 -14.77
N VAL A 297 1.21 20.88 -14.13
CA VAL A 297 0.49 19.68 -14.59
C VAL A 297 -0.65 20.08 -15.52
N ASP A 298 -1.02 19.20 -16.45
CA ASP A 298 -2.07 19.45 -17.43
C ASP A 298 -3.47 19.34 -16.84
N PHE A 299 -3.67 18.35 -15.96
CA PHE A 299 -4.96 18.10 -15.32
C PHE A 299 -4.83 17.94 -13.83
N THR A 300 -5.80 18.53 -13.10
CA THR A 300 -5.97 18.36 -11.66
C THR A 300 -7.34 17.76 -11.38
N ILE A 301 -7.38 16.64 -10.67
CA ILE A 301 -8.60 15.90 -10.35
C ILE A 301 -8.68 15.71 -8.84
N SER A 302 -9.79 16.17 -8.23
CA SER A 302 -10.06 15.87 -6.83
C SER A 302 -10.89 14.60 -6.68
N SER A 303 -10.48 13.72 -5.77
CA SER A 303 -11.28 12.58 -5.31
C SER A 303 -12.01 12.91 -4.00
N ASN A 304 -13.04 12.14 -3.66
CA ASN A 304 -13.82 12.22 -2.43
C ASN A 304 -14.64 13.51 -2.25
N ARG A 305 -14.07 14.67 -2.44
CA ARG A 305 -14.74 15.97 -2.32
C ARG A 305 -14.22 16.92 -3.38
N LYS A 306 -15.14 17.68 -3.96
CA LYS A 306 -14.82 18.74 -4.92
C LYS A 306 -13.99 19.84 -4.26
N TRP A 307 -12.91 20.26 -4.94
CA TRP A 307 -12.09 21.40 -4.53
C TRP A 307 -11.84 22.36 -5.69
N PRO A 308 -12.84 23.18 -6.07
CA PRO A 308 -12.84 23.96 -7.32
C PRO A 308 -11.71 24.97 -7.44
N SER A 309 -11.18 25.50 -6.34
CA SER A 309 -10.06 26.45 -6.36
C SER A 309 -8.72 25.84 -6.79
N VAL A 310 -8.61 24.50 -6.81
CA VAL A 310 -7.36 23.79 -7.12
C VAL A 310 -7.56 22.70 -8.16
N ALA A 311 -8.62 21.92 -8.05
CA ALA A 311 -8.90 20.82 -8.94
C ALA A 311 -10.00 21.18 -9.95
N LYS A 312 -9.65 21.13 -11.24
CA LYS A 312 -10.58 21.44 -12.33
C LYS A 312 -11.67 20.38 -12.49
N TYR A 313 -11.33 19.13 -12.20
CA TYR A 313 -12.22 17.99 -12.34
C TYR A 313 -12.46 17.29 -10.99
N GLU A 314 -13.58 16.59 -10.88
CA GLU A 314 -13.95 15.79 -9.71
C GLU A 314 -14.15 14.33 -10.10
N MET A 315 -13.54 13.42 -9.38
CA MET A 315 -13.78 11.99 -9.47
C MET A 315 -14.67 11.55 -8.33
N LYS A 316 -15.78 10.88 -8.64
CA LYS A 316 -16.73 10.32 -7.66
C LYS A 316 -16.75 8.82 -7.75
N TYR A 317 -16.63 8.17 -6.59
CA TYR A 317 -16.89 6.74 -6.49
C TYR A 317 -18.40 6.49 -6.46
N ARG A 318 -18.86 5.57 -7.31
CA ARG A 318 -20.24 5.11 -7.29
C ARG A 318 -20.24 3.60 -7.06
N PRO A 319 -20.60 3.14 -5.85
CA PRO A 319 -20.82 1.73 -5.63
C PRO A 319 -22.00 1.28 -6.51
N PHE A 320 -21.92 0.11 -7.10
CA PHE A 320 -22.99 -0.36 -7.99
C PHE A 320 -23.41 -1.79 -7.69
N LYS A 321 -22.59 -2.59 -6.98
CA LYS A 321 -22.93 -3.94 -6.59
C LYS A 321 -22.16 -4.42 -5.37
N TRP A 322 -22.72 -5.42 -4.70
CA TRP A 322 -22.08 -6.24 -3.69
C TRP A 322 -21.60 -7.53 -4.33
N VAL A 323 -20.44 -8.01 -3.95
CA VAL A 323 -19.93 -9.29 -4.42
C VAL A 323 -19.63 -10.16 -3.21
N HIS A 324 -20.28 -11.31 -3.14
CA HIS A 324 -20.01 -12.27 -2.08
C HIS A 324 -18.70 -12.99 -2.36
N MET A 325 -17.70 -12.84 -1.49
CA MET A 325 -16.31 -13.25 -1.75
C MET A 325 -16.18 -14.75 -2.10
N LYS A 326 -16.81 -15.64 -1.35
CA LYS A 326 -16.69 -17.09 -1.58
C LYS A 326 -17.44 -17.55 -2.84
N SER A 327 -18.70 -17.15 -3.02
CA SER A 327 -19.54 -17.64 -4.13
C SER A 327 -19.45 -16.78 -5.38
N GLN A 328 -18.76 -15.62 -5.33
CA GLN A 328 -18.70 -14.62 -6.40
C GLN A 328 -20.10 -14.14 -6.87
N LYS A 329 -21.15 -14.42 -6.08
CA LYS A 329 -22.50 -13.97 -6.38
C LYS A 329 -22.59 -12.45 -6.22
N GLU A 330 -23.19 -11.81 -7.20
CA GLU A 330 -23.37 -10.37 -7.25
C GLU A 330 -24.80 -9.99 -6.84
N TYR A 331 -24.93 -8.87 -6.13
CA TYR A 331 -26.20 -8.28 -5.72
C TYR A 331 -26.18 -6.79 -6.07
N ASP A 332 -27.32 -6.24 -6.43
CA ASP A 332 -27.45 -4.79 -6.61
C ASP A 332 -27.13 -4.05 -5.33
N ILE A 333 -26.63 -2.82 -5.45
CA ILE A 333 -26.20 -2.03 -4.29
C ILE A 333 -27.35 -1.74 -3.31
N TYR A 334 -28.59 -1.71 -3.79
CA TYR A 334 -29.79 -1.47 -3.00
C TYR A 334 -30.47 -2.76 -2.54
N ASP A 335 -30.10 -3.91 -3.12
CA ASP A 335 -30.67 -5.25 -2.89
C ASP A 335 -29.80 -6.08 -1.94
N TRP A 336 -29.44 -5.51 -0.80
CA TRP A 336 -28.67 -6.25 0.20
C TRP A 336 -29.52 -7.35 0.85
N PRO A 337 -29.12 -8.64 0.70
CA PRO A 337 -29.98 -9.77 1.09
C PRO A 337 -29.95 -10.11 2.59
N LEU A 338 -29.08 -9.47 3.37
CA LEU A 338 -28.85 -9.78 4.77
C LEU A 338 -29.22 -8.58 5.69
N LYS A 339 -29.06 -8.77 7.00
CA LYS A 339 -29.22 -7.68 7.97
C LYS A 339 -28.21 -6.56 7.68
N LYS A 340 -28.62 -5.31 7.95
CA LYS A 340 -27.76 -4.13 7.77
C LYS A 340 -26.83 -3.82 8.95
N GLU A 341 -26.73 -4.73 9.91
CA GLU A 341 -25.74 -4.71 10.99
C GLU A 341 -24.53 -5.50 10.53
N VAL A 342 -23.40 -4.84 10.32
CA VAL A 342 -22.23 -5.47 9.71
C VAL A 342 -20.92 -4.98 10.36
N ASN A 343 -19.93 -5.87 10.43
CA ASN A 343 -18.56 -5.51 10.72
C ASN A 343 -17.92 -5.04 9.41
N ALA A 344 -17.53 -3.78 9.36
CA ALA A 344 -16.91 -3.16 8.19
C ALA A 344 -15.40 -3.11 8.35
N VAL A 345 -14.70 -3.82 7.48
CA VAL A 345 -13.24 -3.97 7.50
C VAL A 345 -12.63 -3.23 6.31
N ALA A 346 -11.63 -2.39 6.52
CA ALA A 346 -10.99 -1.64 5.45
C ALA A 346 -9.48 -1.47 5.67
N GLY A 347 -8.67 -2.00 4.71
CA GLY A 347 -7.22 -1.81 4.62
C GLY A 347 -6.82 -0.85 3.49
N ILE A 348 -7.52 0.27 3.33
CA ILE A 348 -7.26 1.28 2.28
C ILE A 348 -6.70 2.56 2.88
N GLY A 349 -5.99 3.36 2.08
CA GLY A 349 -5.34 4.59 2.55
C GLY A 349 -6.23 5.65 3.21
N ASN A 350 -7.56 5.56 3.08
CA ASN A 350 -8.54 6.36 3.82
C ASN A 350 -9.80 5.52 4.13
N PRO A 351 -9.77 4.72 5.20
CA PRO A 351 -10.88 3.85 5.60
C PRO A 351 -12.19 4.61 5.89
N SER A 352 -12.09 5.83 6.41
CA SER A 352 -13.28 6.64 6.75
C SER A 352 -14.20 6.90 5.55
N ASN A 353 -13.67 6.98 4.33
CA ASN A 353 -14.49 7.15 3.15
C ASN A 353 -15.38 5.92 2.88
N PHE A 354 -14.85 4.73 3.09
CA PHE A 354 -15.61 3.49 2.96
C PHE A 354 -16.67 3.37 4.05
N PHE A 355 -16.32 3.64 5.30
CA PHE A 355 -17.28 3.60 6.41
C PHE A 355 -18.41 4.61 6.24
N ASN A 356 -18.09 5.83 5.82
CA ASN A 356 -19.10 6.86 5.52
C ASN A 356 -20.03 6.43 4.37
N LEU A 357 -19.50 5.76 3.34
CA LEU A 357 -20.30 5.22 2.26
C LEU A 357 -21.31 4.17 2.76
N LEU A 358 -20.88 3.24 3.62
CA LEU A 358 -21.77 2.24 4.22
C LEU A 358 -22.85 2.89 5.08
N LYS A 359 -22.52 3.90 5.87
CA LYS A 359 -23.50 4.68 6.66
C LYS A 359 -24.52 5.39 5.76
N GLN A 360 -24.08 5.96 4.63
CA GLN A 360 -24.99 6.55 3.64
C GLN A 360 -25.94 5.52 3.02
N LEU A 361 -25.51 4.28 2.87
CA LEU A 361 -26.32 3.15 2.43
C LEU A 361 -27.19 2.55 3.56
N ARG A 362 -27.23 3.23 4.72
CA ARG A 362 -28.01 2.88 5.91
C ARG A 362 -27.60 1.56 6.57
N PHE A 363 -26.30 1.24 6.54
CA PHE A 363 -25.75 0.15 7.35
C PHE A 363 -25.41 0.66 8.76
N ASN A 364 -25.72 -0.16 9.75
CA ASN A 364 -25.19 -0.03 11.11
C ASN A 364 -23.86 -0.79 11.16
N ILE A 365 -22.75 -0.09 11.34
CA ILE A 365 -21.42 -0.68 11.15
C ILE A 365 -20.59 -0.61 12.41
N SER A 366 -19.85 -1.69 12.70
CA SER A 366 -18.67 -1.69 13.56
C SER A 366 -17.45 -1.53 12.66
N GLU A 367 -16.62 -0.49 12.89
CA GLU A 367 -15.53 -0.09 12.01
C GLU A 367 -14.21 -0.73 12.42
N TYR A 368 -13.53 -1.38 11.47
CA TYR A 368 -12.20 -1.96 11.65
C TYR A 368 -11.28 -1.45 10.52
N ALA A 369 -10.30 -0.60 10.85
CA ALA A 369 -9.30 -0.05 9.94
C ALA A 369 -7.94 -0.72 10.18
N PHE A 370 -7.23 -1.07 9.11
CA PHE A 370 -5.89 -1.68 9.15
C PHE A 370 -4.88 -0.80 8.43
#